data_cd38fcfcf7022998c558b73a1df84c08
#
_entry.id   cd38fcfcf7022998c558b73a1df84c08
#
_cell.length_a   1.000
_cell.length_b   1.000
_cell.length_c   1.000
_cell.angle_alpha   90.00
_cell.angle_beta   90.00
_cell.angle_gamma   90.00
#
_symmetry.space_group_name_H-M   'P 1'
#
loop_
_entity.id
_entity.type
_entity.pdbx_description
1 polymer ?
#
loop_
_entity_poly.entity_id
_entity_poly.type
_entity_poly.pdbx_seq_one_letter_code
_entity_poly.pdbx_strand_id
1 'polypeptide(L)'
;MGLSVDLAPNNPHHLKLANPVMIASGTFGYDGYGRGITPEMDLGLLGAVIPKTVTRHPREGNPEPRWYPPSYREALEDDECIFLNSIGLTNPGIEVALTTLAPEWFREDATMILSLSAESVSEFGEMTAMTQGVSGFQAIELNLSCPNIENGAHFSHSAALTAGAVAAVRANTGLPVLAKLAPNVPDVSEIALAAVGAGADALTISNTLPAMQINIESRQPVLGAVTGGLSGHGLRPVALALVYRAAQVVDVPIIGVGGIFNASHALEYFLAGATAVQVGSANLADLWSPFRILDELKVYLGEAGVSDIGDLVGAMRT
;
A
#
# COMPACT_ATOMS: atom_id res chain seq x y z
N MET A 1 -8.27 19.26 -16.64
CA MET A 1 -7.28 19.00 -15.58
C MET A 1 -6.77 17.57 -15.75
N GLY A 2 -5.46 17.41 -15.93
CA GLY A 2 -4.81 16.10 -16.03
C GLY A 2 -4.63 15.50 -14.65
N LEU A 3 -5.28 14.36 -14.43
CA LEU A 3 -5.12 13.57 -13.19
C LEU A 3 -4.46 12.22 -13.48
N SER A 4 -4.32 11.85 -14.75
CA SER A 4 -3.76 10.54 -15.11
C SER A 4 -2.28 10.47 -14.75
N VAL A 5 -1.86 9.33 -14.25
CA VAL A 5 -0.47 9.03 -13.92
C VAL A 5 -0.08 7.67 -14.49
N ASP A 6 1.21 7.47 -14.78
CA ASP A 6 1.75 6.17 -15.16
C ASP A 6 2.74 5.72 -14.09
N LEU A 7 2.43 4.62 -13.40
CA LEU A 7 3.25 4.08 -12.33
C LEU A 7 4.31 3.08 -12.82
N ALA A 8 4.35 2.79 -14.13
CA ALA A 8 5.35 1.92 -14.72
C ALA A 8 5.72 2.40 -16.13
N PRO A 9 6.23 3.64 -16.28
CA PRO A 9 6.47 4.25 -17.59
C PRO A 9 7.53 3.51 -18.43
N ASN A 10 8.43 2.79 -17.76
CA ASN A 10 9.49 2.02 -18.41
C ASN A 10 9.13 0.54 -18.63
N ASN A 11 7.98 0.08 -18.14
CA ASN A 11 7.50 -1.28 -18.35
C ASN A 11 6.68 -1.34 -19.65
N PRO A 12 6.86 -2.36 -20.53
CA PRO A 12 6.07 -2.50 -21.76
C PRO A 12 4.55 -2.54 -21.56
N HIS A 13 4.10 -3.01 -20.39
CA HIS A 13 2.67 -3.09 -20.06
C HIS A 13 2.12 -1.78 -19.50
N HIS A 14 2.99 -0.87 -19.07
CA HIS A 14 2.61 0.34 -18.34
C HIS A 14 1.69 0.05 -17.14
N LEU A 15 1.47 1.03 -16.27
CA LEU A 15 0.41 1.04 -15.27
C LEU A 15 -0.21 2.44 -15.24
N LYS A 16 -1.02 2.70 -16.25
CA LYS A 16 -1.69 3.99 -16.43
C LYS A 16 -2.98 4.03 -15.62
N LEU A 17 -3.04 4.98 -14.70
CA LEU A 17 -4.19 5.22 -13.84
C LEU A 17 -4.92 6.49 -14.28
N ALA A 18 -6.24 6.48 -14.21
CA ALA A 18 -7.07 7.64 -14.54
C ALA A 18 -6.85 8.83 -13.58
N ASN A 19 -6.41 8.53 -12.35
CA ASN A 19 -6.08 9.51 -11.32
C ASN A 19 -5.12 8.89 -10.28
N PRO A 20 -4.48 9.70 -9.42
CA PRO A 20 -3.46 9.23 -8.51
C PRO A 20 -3.98 8.66 -7.17
N VAL A 21 -5.30 8.55 -6.95
CA VAL A 21 -5.87 8.10 -5.67
C VAL A 21 -6.18 6.61 -5.74
N MET A 22 -5.58 5.84 -4.83
CA MET A 22 -5.68 4.38 -4.78
C MET A 22 -6.17 3.91 -3.41
N ILE A 23 -6.74 2.71 -3.33
CA ILE A 23 -7.06 2.04 -2.06
C ILE A 23 -5.87 1.18 -1.63
N ALA A 24 -5.39 1.36 -0.39
CA ALA A 24 -4.26 0.61 0.15
C ALA A 24 -4.60 -0.85 0.44
N SER A 25 -3.61 -1.74 0.32
CA SER A 25 -3.76 -3.18 0.57
C SER A 25 -4.37 -3.49 1.95
N GLY A 26 -5.38 -4.34 1.95
CA GLY A 26 -6.10 -4.79 3.15
C GLY A 26 -7.15 -3.82 3.68
N THR A 27 -7.48 -2.76 2.94
CA THR A 27 -8.53 -1.80 3.30
C THR A 27 -9.65 -1.73 2.27
N PHE A 28 -9.69 -2.67 1.32
CA PHE A 28 -10.73 -2.82 0.32
C PHE A 28 -11.94 -3.56 0.94
N GLY A 29 -12.94 -2.80 1.37
CA GLY A 29 -14.07 -3.34 2.15
C GLY A 29 -13.65 -3.79 3.56
N TYR A 30 -14.57 -4.42 4.29
CA TYR A 30 -14.34 -4.80 5.69
C TYR A 30 -13.41 -6.00 5.87
N ASP A 31 -13.27 -6.85 4.84
CA ASP A 31 -12.41 -8.03 4.86
C ASP A 31 -11.10 -7.85 4.06
N GLY A 32 -10.96 -6.72 3.40
CA GLY A 32 -9.87 -6.45 2.49
C GLY A 32 -10.03 -7.02 1.07
N TYR A 33 -11.17 -7.69 0.78
CA TYR A 33 -11.49 -8.29 -0.53
C TYR A 33 -12.79 -7.78 -1.14
N GLY A 34 -13.41 -6.77 -0.54
CA GLY A 34 -14.55 -6.07 -1.12
C GLY A 34 -15.88 -6.24 -0.40
N ARG A 35 -15.97 -7.00 0.69
CA ARG A 35 -17.21 -7.04 1.48
C ARG A 35 -17.54 -5.66 2.07
N GLY A 36 -18.80 -5.23 1.91
CA GLY A 36 -19.28 -3.91 2.35
C GLY A 36 -19.13 -2.81 1.30
N ILE A 37 -18.55 -3.12 0.13
CA ILE A 37 -18.62 -2.25 -1.04
C ILE A 37 -20.02 -2.37 -1.63
N THR A 38 -20.65 -1.24 -1.89
CA THR A 38 -21.99 -1.18 -2.49
C THR A 38 -21.91 -0.79 -3.95
N PRO A 39 -22.94 -1.11 -4.79
CA PRO A 39 -22.93 -0.76 -6.20
C PRO A 39 -22.82 0.75 -6.50
N GLU A 40 -23.13 1.61 -5.52
CA GLU A 40 -22.99 3.04 -5.65
C GLU A 40 -21.51 3.49 -5.55
N MET A 41 -20.62 2.63 -5.03
CA MET A 41 -19.17 2.86 -4.96
C MET A 41 -18.53 2.41 -6.27
N ASP A 42 -18.55 3.26 -7.29
CA ASP A 42 -17.90 2.99 -8.57
C ASP A 42 -16.38 3.03 -8.41
N LEU A 43 -15.77 1.86 -8.25
CA LEU A 43 -14.32 1.70 -8.09
C LEU A 43 -13.53 2.13 -9.33
N GLY A 44 -14.14 2.13 -10.50
CA GLY A 44 -13.54 2.64 -11.74
C GLY A 44 -13.23 4.14 -11.70
N LEU A 45 -13.84 4.88 -10.77
CA LEU A 45 -13.51 6.28 -10.52
C LEU A 45 -12.18 6.48 -9.80
N LEU A 46 -11.64 5.46 -9.14
CA LEU A 46 -10.35 5.52 -8.45
C LEU A 46 -9.20 5.07 -9.37
N GLY A 47 -7.98 5.48 -9.04
CA GLY A 47 -6.80 5.09 -9.79
C GLY A 47 -6.58 3.57 -9.78
N ALA A 48 -6.54 2.97 -8.60
CA ALA A 48 -6.42 1.53 -8.45
C ALA A 48 -6.90 1.04 -7.08
N VAL A 49 -7.13 -0.27 -6.97
CA VAL A 49 -7.47 -0.97 -5.73
C VAL A 49 -6.44 -2.07 -5.48
N ILE A 50 -5.91 -2.12 -4.25
CA ILE A 50 -5.02 -3.18 -3.82
C ILE A 50 -5.75 -4.04 -2.78
N PRO A 51 -6.29 -5.22 -3.13
CA PRO A 51 -6.89 -6.14 -2.18
C PRO A 51 -5.91 -6.62 -1.12
N LYS A 52 -6.42 -7.26 -0.10
CA LYS A 52 -5.63 -7.83 1.00
C LYS A 52 -4.49 -8.71 0.47
N THR A 53 -3.30 -8.48 1.00
CA THR A 53 -2.11 -9.29 0.71
C THR A 53 -2.39 -10.77 0.91
N VAL A 54 -2.01 -11.59 -0.06
CA VAL A 54 -2.08 -13.05 0.03
C VAL A 54 -0.70 -13.67 0.23
N THR A 55 -0.68 -14.81 0.88
CA THR A 55 0.51 -15.65 1.10
C THR A 55 0.38 -16.97 0.34
N ARG A 56 1.46 -17.77 0.29
CA ARG A 56 1.46 -19.07 -0.41
C ARG A 56 0.34 -19.98 0.11
N HIS A 57 0.17 -20.03 1.43
CA HIS A 57 -0.83 -20.83 2.11
C HIS A 57 -1.82 -19.92 2.88
N PRO A 58 -3.05 -20.40 3.18
CA PRO A 58 -3.99 -19.67 4.01
C PRO A 58 -3.40 -19.35 5.39
N ARG A 59 -3.79 -18.19 5.97
CA ARG A 59 -3.42 -17.79 7.33
C ARG A 59 -4.65 -17.36 8.12
N GLU A 60 -4.76 -17.83 9.35
CA GLU A 60 -5.84 -17.45 10.27
C GLU A 60 -5.58 -16.09 10.91
N GLY A 61 -4.31 -15.67 11.00
CA GLY A 61 -3.88 -14.42 11.61
C GLY A 61 -3.52 -14.53 13.08
N ASN A 62 -3.32 -13.37 13.71
CA ASN A 62 -2.89 -13.24 15.09
C ASN A 62 -4.08 -13.39 16.08
N PRO A 63 -3.81 -13.58 17.40
CA PRO A 63 -4.83 -13.54 18.44
C PRO A 63 -5.57 -12.20 18.50
N GLU A 64 -6.82 -12.23 18.93
CA GLU A 64 -7.61 -11.02 19.23
C GLU A 64 -7.19 -10.38 20.56
N PRO A 65 -7.35 -9.06 20.71
CA PRO A 65 -7.81 -8.06 19.73
C PRO A 65 -6.76 -7.79 18.64
N ARG A 66 -7.19 -7.66 17.38
CA ARG A 66 -6.29 -7.45 16.24
C ARG A 66 -6.17 -5.98 15.82
N TRP A 67 -6.98 -5.10 16.36
CA TRP A 67 -6.93 -3.66 16.12
C TRP A 67 -7.33 -2.86 17.34
N TYR A 68 -6.85 -1.64 17.39
CA TYR A 68 -7.16 -0.65 18.41
C TYR A 68 -7.14 0.76 17.79
N PRO A 69 -8.07 1.64 18.14
CA PRO A 69 -9.24 1.40 19.00
C PRO A 69 -10.24 0.43 18.35
N PRO A 70 -11.20 -0.11 19.12
CA PRO A 70 -12.19 -1.08 18.61
C PRO A 70 -13.04 -0.57 17.44
N SER A 71 -13.20 0.74 17.32
CA SER A 71 -13.90 1.43 16.24
C SER A 71 -12.98 2.42 15.55
N TYR A 72 -12.74 2.22 14.24
CA TYR A 72 -11.99 3.20 13.43
C TYR A 72 -12.69 4.56 13.36
N ARG A 73 -14.04 4.60 13.44
CA ARG A 73 -14.81 5.83 13.45
C ARG A 73 -14.57 6.65 14.72
N GLU A 74 -14.57 5.99 15.88
CA GLU A 74 -14.27 6.64 17.17
C GLU A 74 -12.85 7.20 17.19
N ALA A 75 -11.88 6.52 16.56
CA ALA A 75 -10.53 7.02 16.45
C ALA A 75 -10.40 8.32 15.62
N LEU A 76 -11.34 8.59 14.70
CA LEU A 76 -11.35 9.87 13.96
C LEU A 76 -11.80 11.05 14.81
N GLU A 77 -12.55 10.77 15.89
CA GLU A 77 -13.04 11.77 16.84
C GLU A 77 -12.00 12.07 17.93
N ASP A 78 -10.95 11.24 18.03
CA ASP A 78 -9.83 11.44 18.94
C ASP A 78 -8.77 12.35 18.30
N ASP A 79 -8.30 13.35 19.03
CA ASP A 79 -7.28 14.30 18.58
C ASP A 79 -5.97 13.61 18.15
N GLU A 80 -5.65 12.43 18.71
CA GLU A 80 -4.47 11.65 18.36
C GLU A 80 -4.64 10.90 17.04
N CYS A 81 -5.84 10.44 16.71
CA CYS A 81 -6.19 9.67 15.51
C CYS A 81 -5.13 8.58 15.17
N ILE A 82 -4.85 7.73 16.14
CA ILE A 82 -3.88 6.63 16.06
C ILE A 82 -4.63 5.32 15.89
N PHE A 83 -4.18 4.52 14.91
CA PHE A 83 -4.69 3.15 14.67
C PHE A 83 -3.56 2.16 14.85
N LEU A 84 -3.79 1.15 15.67
CA LEU A 84 -2.91 0.00 15.81
C LEU A 84 -3.56 -1.24 15.23
N ASN A 85 -2.80 -2.04 14.47
CA ASN A 85 -3.30 -3.31 13.98
C ASN A 85 -2.25 -4.41 14.10
N SER A 86 -2.73 -5.62 14.35
CA SER A 86 -1.94 -6.86 14.33
C SER A 86 -2.78 -7.98 13.73
N ILE A 87 -3.05 -7.89 12.44
CA ILE A 87 -3.93 -8.82 11.73
C ILE A 87 -3.27 -10.19 11.53
N GLY A 88 -1.94 -10.23 11.35
CA GLY A 88 -1.20 -11.48 11.13
C GLY A 88 -1.40 -12.05 9.73
N LEU A 89 -1.65 -11.20 8.73
CA LEU A 89 -1.85 -11.59 7.33
C LEU A 89 -2.99 -12.62 7.15
N THR A 90 -4.11 -12.49 7.86
CA THR A 90 -5.30 -13.32 7.59
C THR A 90 -5.65 -13.26 6.10
N ASN A 91 -5.63 -14.41 5.42
CA ASN A 91 -5.90 -14.47 3.98
C ASN A 91 -6.18 -15.93 3.55
N PRO A 92 -6.88 -16.16 2.41
CA PRO A 92 -7.26 -17.50 1.95
C PRO A 92 -6.14 -18.26 1.20
N GLY A 93 -4.96 -17.67 1.02
CA GLY A 93 -3.88 -18.22 0.20
C GLY A 93 -4.00 -17.87 -1.28
N ILE A 94 -2.87 -17.99 -2.00
CA ILE A 94 -2.78 -17.56 -3.40
C ILE A 94 -3.68 -18.38 -4.33
N GLU A 95 -3.90 -19.67 -4.08
CA GLU A 95 -4.74 -20.51 -4.93
C GLU A 95 -6.18 -19.99 -4.97
N VAL A 96 -6.77 -19.69 -3.80
CA VAL A 96 -8.12 -19.10 -3.70
C VAL A 96 -8.14 -17.70 -4.32
N ALA A 97 -7.10 -16.90 -4.10
CA ALA A 97 -7.01 -15.58 -4.71
C ALA A 97 -7.06 -15.64 -6.23
N LEU A 98 -6.34 -16.56 -6.86
CA LEU A 98 -6.27 -16.69 -8.31
C LEU A 98 -7.50 -17.39 -8.93
N THR A 99 -8.10 -18.36 -8.23
CA THR A 99 -9.21 -19.15 -8.79
C THR A 99 -10.59 -18.59 -8.47
N THR A 100 -10.72 -17.82 -7.40
CA THR A 100 -12.00 -17.30 -6.92
C THR A 100 -12.05 -15.76 -6.97
N LEU A 101 -11.08 -15.08 -6.34
CA LEU A 101 -11.13 -13.62 -6.19
C LEU A 101 -10.74 -12.89 -7.49
N ALA A 102 -9.70 -13.31 -8.19
CA ALA A 102 -9.27 -12.66 -9.42
C ALA A 102 -10.34 -12.67 -10.53
N PRO A 103 -11.14 -13.75 -10.74
CA PRO A 103 -12.29 -13.71 -11.63
C PRO A 103 -13.40 -12.72 -11.21
N GLU A 104 -13.56 -12.44 -9.91
CA GLU A 104 -14.47 -11.41 -9.42
C GLU A 104 -13.91 -10.01 -9.74
N TRP A 105 -12.64 -9.77 -9.46
CA TRP A 105 -11.96 -8.50 -9.77
C TRP A 105 -11.95 -8.19 -11.28
N PHE A 106 -11.87 -9.22 -12.12
CA PHE A 106 -11.95 -9.05 -13.58
C PHE A 106 -13.26 -8.43 -14.06
N ARG A 107 -14.33 -8.53 -13.27
CA ARG A 107 -15.65 -7.97 -13.58
C ARG A 107 -15.81 -6.52 -13.12
N GLU A 108 -14.92 -6.06 -12.24
CA GLU A 108 -14.91 -4.67 -11.79
C GLU A 108 -14.25 -3.79 -12.84
N ASP A 109 -14.82 -2.61 -13.11
CA ASP A 109 -14.22 -1.61 -13.99
C ASP A 109 -13.15 -0.78 -13.25
N ALA A 110 -12.26 -1.47 -12.56
CA ALA A 110 -11.22 -0.89 -11.73
C ALA A 110 -9.86 -1.53 -12.02
N THR A 111 -8.78 -0.74 -11.92
CA THR A 111 -7.42 -1.27 -11.94
C THR A 111 -7.14 -1.98 -10.62
N MET A 112 -6.95 -3.30 -10.69
CA MET A 112 -6.64 -4.12 -9.51
C MET A 112 -5.15 -4.45 -9.48
N ILE A 113 -4.55 -4.42 -8.27
CA ILE A 113 -3.14 -4.74 -8.07
C ILE A 113 -3.04 -5.88 -7.05
N LEU A 114 -2.50 -7.03 -7.48
CA LEU A 114 -2.36 -8.21 -6.61
C LEU A 114 -1.24 -7.97 -5.60
N SER A 115 -1.56 -8.02 -4.30
CA SER A 115 -0.56 -7.88 -3.24
C SER A 115 -0.09 -9.25 -2.74
N LEU A 116 1.22 -9.49 -2.79
CA LEU A 116 1.87 -10.74 -2.39
C LEU A 116 2.79 -10.54 -1.19
N SER A 117 2.82 -11.53 -0.31
CA SER A 117 3.83 -11.66 0.75
C SER A 117 4.30 -13.09 0.84
N ALA A 118 5.60 -13.31 0.98
CA ALA A 118 6.23 -14.61 1.04
C ALA A 118 7.18 -14.72 2.24
N GLU A 119 7.58 -15.95 2.56
CA GLU A 119 8.47 -16.27 3.66
C GLU A 119 9.92 -16.46 3.21
N SER A 120 10.14 -16.59 1.89
CA SER A 120 11.47 -16.69 1.27
C SER A 120 11.52 -15.98 -0.08
N VAL A 121 12.73 -15.73 -0.57
CA VAL A 121 12.96 -15.18 -1.92
C VAL A 121 12.42 -16.13 -2.99
N SER A 122 12.64 -17.43 -2.85
CA SER A 122 12.14 -18.44 -3.81
C SER A 122 10.61 -18.46 -3.85
N GLU A 123 9.96 -18.38 -2.70
CA GLU A 123 8.50 -18.39 -2.59
C GLU A 123 7.84 -17.19 -3.29
N PHE A 124 8.46 -15.99 -3.26
CA PHE A 124 8.00 -14.86 -4.07
C PHE A 124 7.98 -15.20 -5.56
N GLY A 125 9.05 -15.85 -6.07
CA GLY A 125 9.12 -16.30 -7.45
C GLY A 125 8.07 -17.36 -7.80
N GLU A 126 7.91 -18.37 -6.95
CA GLU A 126 6.92 -19.44 -7.09
C GLU A 126 5.49 -18.92 -7.13
N MET A 127 5.14 -18.04 -6.16
CA MET A 127 3.82 -17.39 -6.12
C MET A 127 3.57 -16.56 -7.37
N THR A 128 4.58 -15.84 -7.85
CA THR A 128 4.46 -15.04 -9.07
C THR A 128 4.28 -15.93 -10.31
N ALA A 129 4.99 -17.04 -10.40
CA ALA A 129 4.81 -18.00 -11.49
C ALA A 129 3.38 -18.56 -11.57
N MET A 130 2.71 -18.73 -10.43
CA MET A 130 1.30 -19.14 -10.38
C MET A 130 0.34 -18.12 -10.99
N THR A 131 0.72 -16.87 -11.10
CA THR A 131 -0.13 -15.80 -11.68
C THR A 131 -0.16 -15.82 -13.20
N GLN A 132 0.68 -16.60 -13.86
CA GLN A 132 0.77 -16.66 -15.32
C GLN A 132 -0.54 -17.14 -15.95
N GLY A 133 -1.05 -16.35 -16.90
CA GLY A 133 -2.32 -16.64 -17.58
C GLY A 133 -3.58 -16.32 -16.76
N VAL A 134 -3.45 -15.78 -15.55
CA VAL A 134 -4.59 -15.34 -14.73
C VAL A 134 -4.89 -13.87 -15.03
N SER A 135 -6.18 -13.57 -15.26
CA SER A 135 -6.70 -12.21 -15.42
C SER A 135 -7.30 -11.70 -14.11
N GLY A 136 -7.54 -10.39 -14.01
CA GLY A 136 -8.19 -9.77 -12.85
C GLY A 136 -7.30 -8.78 -12.09
N PHE A 137 -6.04 -8.64 -12.50
CA PHE A 137 -5.12 -7.62 -11.97
C PHE A 137 -4.11 -7.20 -13.05
N GLN A 138 -3.61 -5.97 -12.94
CA GLN A 138 -2.75 -5.32 -13.93
C GLN A 138 -1.32 -5.13 -13.43
N ALA A 139 -1.06 -5.33 -12.12
CA ALA A 139 0.26 -5.21 -11.50
C ALA A 139 0.36 -6.11 -10.25
N ILE A 140 1.58 -6.25 -9.74
CA ILE A 140 1.87 -6.98 -8.50
C ILE A 140 2.55 -6.03 -7.51
N GLU A 141 2.00 -5.91 -6.28
CA GLU A 141 2.63 -5.21 -5.16
C GLU A 141 3.27 -6.23 -4.20
N LEU A 142 4.58 -6.12 -3.96
CA LEU A 142 5.28 -6.95 -2.99
C LEU A 142 5.19 -6.33 -1.60
N ASN A 143 4.56 -7.00 -0.66
CA ASN A 143 4.61 -6.63 0.75
C ASN A 143 5.88 -7.19 1.38
N LEU A 144 6.92 -6.36 1.47
CA LEU A 144 8.25 -6.73 1.96
C LEU A 144 8.42 -6.58 3.49
N SER A 145 7.34 -6.29 4.22
CA SER A 145 7.39 -6.09 5.68
C SER A 145 7.34 -7.40 6.48
N CYS A 146 7.17 -8.55 5.82
CA CYS A 146 7.21 -9.86 6.49
C CYS A 146 8.64 -10.30 6.77
N PRO A 147 8.86 -11.07 7.86
CA PRO A 147 10.15 -11.68 8.11
C PRO A 147 10.42 -12.82 7.13
N ASN A 148 11.66 -12.94 6.67
CA ASN A 148 12.18 -14.11 6.00
C ASN A 148 12.39 -15.24 7.03
N ILE A 149 11.79 -16.40 6.83
CA ILE A 149 11.90 -17.53 7.75
C ILE A 149 13.30 -18.15 7.80
N GLU A 150 14.10 -18.01 6.73
CA GLU A 150 15.44 -18.59 6.64
C GLU A 150 16.42 -17.98 7.65
N ASN A 151 16.28 -16.67 7.93
CA ASN A 151 17.20 -15.94 8.80
C ASN A 151 16.53 -14.99 9.82
N GLY A 152 15.19 -14.93 9.84
CA GLY A 152 14.41 -14.06 10.72
C GLY A 152 14.48 -12.56 10.39
N ALA A 153 15.22 -12.17 9.36
CA ALA A 153 15.32 -10.78 8.94
C ALA A 153 14.11 -10.37 8.11
N HIS A 154 13.60 -9.15 8.33
CA HIS A 154 12.56 -8.60 7.46
C HIS A 154 13.16 -8.26 6.09
N PHE A 155 12.44 -8.56 5.01
CA PHE A 155 12.90 -8.27 3.64
C PHE A 155 13.28 -6.80 3.47
N SER A 156 12.43 -5.88 3.90
CA SER A 156 12.69 -4.44 3.79
C SER A 156 13.85 -3.93 4.67
N HIS A 157 14.38 -4.72 5.60
CA HIS A 157 15.52 -4.28 6.44
C HIS A 157 16.89 -4.63 5.83
N SER A 158 16.88 -5.28 4.67
CA SER A 158 18.10 -5.69 3.96
C SER A 158 17.97 -5.37 2.47
N ALA A 159 18.89 -4.55 1.95
CA ALA A 159 18.98 -4.26 0.53
C ALA A 159 19.10 -5.55 -0.31
N ALA A 160 19.91 -6.51 0.16
CA ALA A 160 20.09 -7.79 -0.55
C ALA A 160 18.81 -8.64 -0.57
N LEU A 161 18.06 -8.73 0.55
CA LEU A 161 16.79 -9.46 0.59
C LEU A 161 15.71 -8.77 -0.22
N THR A 162 15.63 -7.44 -0.16
CA THR A 162 14.74 -6.64 -1.00
C THR A 162 15.01 -6.88 -2.48
N ALA A 163 16.27 -6.74 -2.90
CA ALA A 163 16.67 -6.99 -4.28
C ALA A 163 16.38 -8.43 -4.72
N GLY A 164 16.68 -9.41 -3.87
CA GLY A 164 16.40 -10.82 -4.15
C GLY A 164 14.91 -11.09 -4.37
N ALA A 165 14.04 -10.57 -3.51
CA ALA A 165 12.58 -10.73 -3.63
C ALA A 165 12.05 -10.08 -4.92
N VAL A 166 12.45 -8.84 -5.21
CA VAL A 166 12.05 -8.13 -6.43
C VAL A 166 12.55 -8.86 -7.68
N ALA A 167 13.81 -9.29 -7.72
CA ALA A 167 14.37 -10.02 -8.85
C ALA A 167 13.66 -11.37 -9.08
N ALA A 168 13.32 -12.10 -8.01
CA ALA A 168 12.57 -13.35 -8.11
C ALA A 168 11.16 -13.15 -8.71
N VAL A 169 10.47 -12.07 -8.33
CA VAL A 169 9.19 -11.69 -8.94
C VAL A 169 9.38 -11.27 -10.39
N ARG A 170 10.32 -10.37 -10.67
CA ARG A 170 10.59 -9.87 -12.03
C ARG A 170 10.91 -10.98 -13.02
N ALA A 171 11.62 -12.02 -12.58
CA ALA A 171 11.94 -13.19 -13.42
C ALA A 171 10.71 -14.02 -13.85
N ASN A 172 9.57 -13.87 -13.16
CA ASN A 172 8.37 -14.67 -13.35
C ASN A 172 7.15 -13.88 -13.88
N THR A 173 7.28 -12.57 -14.13
CA THR A 173 6.18 -11.78 -14.70
C THR A 173 6.67 -10.65 -15.59
N GLY A 174 5.89 -10.33 -16.63
CA GLY A 174 6.03 -9.09 -17.42
C GLY A 174 5.25 -7.92 -16.84
N LEU A 175 4.30 -8.16 -15.93
CA LEU A 175 3.47 -7.10 -15.32
C LEU A 175 4.31 -6.10 -14.52
N PRO A 176 3.83 -4.87 -14.36
CA PRO A 176 4.42 -3.91 -13.42
C PRO A 176 4.57 -4.49 -12.01
N VAL A 177 5.74 -4.23 -11.39
CA VAL A 177 6.11 -4.69 -10.04
C VAL A 177 6.32 -3.50 -9.14
N LEU A 178 5.52 -3.42 -8.07
CA LEU A 178 5.58 -2.38 -7.06
C LEU A 178 6.22 -2.97 -5.79
N ALA A 179 7.24 -2.32 -5.24
CA ALA A 179 7.88 -2.75 -4.00
C ALA A 179 7.38 -1.90 -2.81
N LYS A 180 6.63 -2.52 -1.89
CA LYS A 180 6.13 -1.84 -0.69
C LYS A 180 7.10 -1.99 0.47
N LEU A 181 7.71 -0.86 0.86
CA LEU A 181 8.78 -0.79 1.83
C LEU A 181 8.25 -0.58 3.26
N ALA A 182 9.01 -1.05 4.25
CA ALA A 182 8.75 -0.79 5.66
C ALA A 182 9.27 0.59 6.09
N PRO A 183 8.64 1.25 7.08
CA PRO A 183 9.08 2.57 7.54
C PRO A 183 10.25 2.52 8.52
N ASN A 184 10.48 1.39 9.17
CA ASN A 184 11.47 1.21 10.24
C ASN A 184 12.81 0.66 9.72
N VAL A 185 13.32 1.30 8.68
CA VAL A 185 14.62 0.95 8.07
C VAL A 185 15.68 1.99 8.43
N PRO A 186 16.97 1.59 8.55
CA PRO A 186 18.05 2.53 8.83
C PRO A 186 18.18 3.62 7.76
N ASP A 187 18.11 3.25 6.49
CA ASP A 187 18.15 4.16 5.35
C ASP A 187 17.20 3.64 4.24
N VAL A 188 16.12 4.38 4.01
CA VAL A 188 15.14 4.06 2.96
C VAL A 188 15.77 4.22 1.57
N SER A 189 16.76 5.07 1.41
CA SER A 189 17.42 5.33 0.11
C SER A 189 18.16 4.09 -0.38
N GLU A 190 18.87 3.39 0.52
CA GLU A 190 19.56 2.13 0.21
C GLU A 190 18.58 1.04 -0.24
N ILE A 191 17.47 0.90 0.50
CA ILE A 191 16.44 -0.11 0.19
C ILE A 191 15.71 0.23 -1.12
N ALA A 192 15.40 1.51 -1.35
CA ALA A 192 14.78 1.99 -2.58
C ALA A 192 15.65 1.71 -3.80
N LEU A 193 16.94 2.06 -3.76
CA LEU A 193 17.91 1.78 -4.83
C LEU A 193 18.02 0.27 -5.11
N ALA A 194 18.04 -0.55 -4.06
CA ALA A 194 18.11 -2.01 -4.20
C ALA A 194 16.86 -2.58 -4.89
N ALA A 195 15.67 -2.11 -4.52
CA ALA A 195 14.42 -2.53 -5.15
C ALA A 195 14.36 -2.14 -6.63
N VAL A 196 14.71 -0.88 -6.95
CA VAL A 196 14.71 -0.36 -8.34
C VAL A 196 15.77 -1.08 -9.18
N GLY A 197 16.99 -1.24 -8.65
CA GLY A 197 18.08 -1.96 -9.31
C GLY A 197 17.76 -3.42 -9.62
N ALA A 198 16.83 -4.03 -8.86
CA ALA A 198 16.35 -5.40 -9.06
C ALA A 198 15.13 -5.49 -10.00
N GLY A 199 14.60 -4.37 -10.49
CA GLY A 199 13.53 -4.32 -11.48
C GLY A 199 12.14 -3.97 -10.94
N ALA A 200 12.04 -3.28 -9.79
CA ALA A 200 10.79 -2.65 -9.38
C ALA A 200 10.47 -1.47 -10.31
N ASP A 201 9.23 -1.43 -10.81
CA ASP A 201 8.73 -0.35 -11.69
C ASP A 201 8.27 0.86 -10.89
N ALA A 202 7.84 0.66 -9.63
CA ALA A 202 7.47 1.71 -8.68
C ALA A 202 7.75 1.29 -7.23
N LEU A 203 7.77 2.26 -6.33
CA LEU A 203 7.90 2.03 -4.89
C LEU A 203 6.63 2.48 -4.16
N THR A 204 6.15 1.67 -3.19
CA THR A 204 5.09 2.08 -2.25
C THR A 204 5.72 2.38 -0.89
N ILE A 205 5.57 3.59 -0.38
CA ILE A 205 6.18 4.06 0.86
C ILE A 205 5.12 4.74 1.74
N SER A 206 4.78 4.17 2.87
CA SER A 206 5.36 3.03 3.55
C SER A 206 4.29 2.06 4.06
N ASN A 207 4.71 0.94 4.63
CA ASN A 207 3.86 0.12 5.48
C ASN A 207 3.68 0.76 6.87
N THR A 208 2.93 0.11 7.79
CA THR A 208 2.71 0.56 9.17
C THR A 208 4.01 0.50 9.99
N LEU A 209 4.17 1.45 10.93
CA LEU A 209 5.33 1.52 11.82
C LEU A 209 5.13 0.61 13.04
N PRO A 210 6.10 -0.25 13.43
CA PRO A 210 5.99 -1.05 14.64
C PRO A 210 5.72 -0.21 15.89
N ALA A 211 4.67 -0.56 16.64
CA ALA A 211 4.23 0.18 17.82
C ALA A 211 3.48 -0.73 18.81
N MET A 212 3.21 -0.20 19.99
CA MET A 212 2.35 -0.82 20.99
C MET A 212 1.63 0.23 21.83
N GLN A 213 0.53 -0.19 22.46
CA GLN A 213 -0.15 0.59 23.48
C GLN A 213 -0.55 -0.32 24.66
N ILE A 214 -0.56 0.23 25.86
CA ILE A 214 -0.90 -0.49 27.09
C ILE A 214 -2.12 0.16 27.72
N ASN A 215 -3.12 -0.67 28.05
CA ASN A 215 -4.20 -0.24 28.93
C ASN A 215 -3.66 -0.20 30.37
N ILE A 216 -3.61 1.01 30.94
CA ILE A 216 -2.99 1.23 32.26
C ILE A 216 -3.81 0.65 33.41
N GLU A 217 -5.13 0.52 33.26
CA GLU A 217 -6.00 -0.04 34.29
C GLU A 217 -5.82 -1.56 34.40
N SER A 218 -5.88 -2.27 33.26
CA SER A 218 -5.68 -3.72 33.22
C SER A 218 -4.18 -4.11 33.22
N ARG A 219 -3.25 -3.18 32.93
CA ARG A 219 -1.82 -3.39 32.72
C ARG A 219 -1.51 -4.41 31.63
N GLN A 220 -2.38 -4.49 30.61
CA GLN A 220 -2.25 -5.42 29.49
C GLN A 220 -2.06 -4.64 28.17
N PRO A 221 -1.39 -5.26 27.18
CA PRO A 221 -1.37 -4.69 25.85
C PRO A 221 -2.78 -4.61 25.25
N VAL A 222 -3.05 -3.58 24.44
CA VAL A 222 -4.35 -3.43 23.77
C VAL A 222 -4.55 -4.38 22.59
N LEU A 223 -3.46 -5.00 22.10
CA LEU A 223 -3.47 -5.99 21.03
C LEU A 223 -3.12 -7.38 21.55
N GLY A 224 -3.78 -8.42 21.03
CA GLY A 224 -3.53 -9.81 21.41
C GLY A 224 -2.13 -10.31 21.10
N ALA A 225 -1.46 -9.77 20.08
CA ALA A 225 -0.06 -10.05 19.74
C ALA A 225 0.96 -9.11 20.41
N VAL A 226 0.54 -8.35 21.43
CA VAL A 226 1.34 -7.38 22.20
C VAL A 226 1.73 -6.15 21.38
N THR A 227 2.39 -6.33 20.25
CA THR A 227 2.79 -5.27 19.32
C THR A 227 2.02 -5.35 18.01
N GLY A 228 1.97 -4.26 17.27
CA GLY A 228 1.34 -4.18 15.96
C GLY A 228 1.92 -3.05 15.11
N GLY A 229 1.24 -2.73 14.04
CA GLY A 229 1.57 -1.62 13.15
C GLY A 229 0.76 -0.38 13.48
N LEU A 230 1.44 0.75 13.65
CA LEU A 230 0.85 2.08 13.75
C LEU A 230 0.46 2.59 12.37
N SER A 231 -0.75 3.10 12.25
CA SER A 231 -1.24 3.89 11.11
C SER A 231 -2.04 5.10 11.61
N GLY A 232 -2.75 5.80 10.73
CA GLY A 232 -3.44 7.04 11.10
C GLY A 232 -2.55 8.29 10.97
N HIS A 233 -2.99 9.41 11.53
CA HIS A 233 -2.34 10.72 11.39
C HIS A 233 -0.88 10.70 11.86
N GLY A 234 -0.58 9.97 12.95
CA GLY A 234 0.76 9.88 13.52
C GLY A 234 1.81 9.28 12.59
N LEU A 235 1.40 8.45 11.62
CA LEU A 235 2.32 7.88 10.64
C LEU A 235 2.70 8.88 9.52
N ARG A 236 1.83 9.86 9.19
CA ARG A 236 2.02 10.75 8.04
C ARG A 236 3.37 11.44 8.01
N PRO A 237 3.83 12.17 9.05
CA PRO A 237 5.12 12.87 9.00
C PRO A 237 6.31 11.92 8.81
N VAL A 238 6.23 10.69 9.32
CA VAL A 238 7.26 9.67 9.13
C VAL A 238 7.28 9.18 7.68
N ALA A 239 6.13 8.77 7.16
CA ALA A 239 6.01 8.28 5.79
C ALA A 239 6.37 9.37 4.76
N LEU A 240 5.95 10.63 4.99
CA LEU A 240 6.28 11.77 4.15
C LEU A 240 7.79 12.00 4.05
N ALA A 241 8.50 11.96 5.18
CA ALA A 241 9.96 12.08 5.20
C ALA A 241 10.67 10.95 4.44
N LEU A 242 10.13 9.72 4.51
CA LEU A 242 10.67 8.58 3.76
C LEU A 242 10.42 8.72 2.25
N VAL A 243 9.22 9.17 1.84
CA VAL A 243 8.91 9.47 0.43
C VAL A 243 9.88 10.52 -0.10
N TYR A 244 10.06 11.64 0.61
CA TYR A 244 11.00 12.69 0.22
C TYR A 244 12.41 12.17 0.02
N ARG A 245 12.93 11.36 0.98
CA ARG A 245 14.29 10.79 0.86
C ARG A 245 14.42 9.83 -0.32
N ALA A 246 13.45 8.96 -0.53
CA ALA A 246 13.46 8.04 -1.67
C ALA A 246 13.42 8.79 -3.00
N ALA A 247 12.60 9.83 -3.12
CA ALA A 247 12.48 10.67 -4.33
C ALA A 247 13.78 11.42 -4.70
N GLN A 248 14.73 11.56 -3.78
CA GLN A 248 16.03 12.16 -4.09
C GLN A 248 17.01 11.18 -4.77
N VAL A 249 16.72 9.88 -4.79
CA VAL A 249 17.69 8.85 -5.20
C VAL A 249 17.18 7.90 -6.27
N VAL A 250 15.86 7.89 -6.56
CA VAL A 250 15.26 7.02 -7.59
C VAL A 250 14.47 7.84 -8.61
N ASP A 251 14.44 7.35 -9.85
CA ASP A 251 13.68 7.96 -10.96
C ASP A 251 12.35 7.25 -11.25
N VAL A 252 12.05 6.14 -10.55
CA VAL A 252 10.77 5.45 -10.70
C VAL A 252 9.67 6.14 -9.90
N PRO A 253 8.38 6.01 -10.32
CA PRO A 253 7.25 6.55 -9.58
C PRO A 253 7.21 6.06 -8.13
N ILE A 254 6.84 6.96 -7.22
CA ILE A 254 6.65 6.66 -5.80
C ILE A 254 5.17 6.80 -5.46
N ILE A 255 4.64 5.83 -4.73
CA ILE A 255 3.28 5.82 -4.20
C ILE A 255 3.37 6.10 -2.71
N GLY A 256 2.86 7.26 -2.27
CA GLY A 256 2.85 7.64 -0.87
C GLY A 256 1.69 6.99 -0.11
N VAL A 257 1.95 6.42 1.07
CA VAL A 257 0.91 5.85 1.94
C VAL A 257 1.22 6.05 3.41
N GLY A 258 0.23 6.53 4.17
CA GLY A 258 0.29 6.75 5.61
C GLY A 258 -0.39 8.05 6.03
N GLY A 259 -1.47 7.96 6.82
CA GLY A 259 -2.16 9.10 7.41
C GLY A 259 -2.81 10.09 6.44
N ILE A 260 -3.26 9.61 5.27
CA ILE A 260 -3.95 10.43 4.26
C ILE A 260 -5.45 10.36 4.51
N PHE A 261 -6.07 11.47 4.92
CA PHE A 261 -7.49 11.59 5.27
C PHE A 261 -8.24 12.65 4.48
N ASN A 262 -7.54 13.52 3.75
CA ASN A 262 -8.08 14.58 2.90
C ASN A 262 -7.08 14.95 1.80
N ALA A 263 -7.48 15.83 0.88
CA ALA A 263 -6.63 16.27 -0.21
C ALA A 263 -5.37 17.01 0.24
N SER A 264 -5.42 17.80 1.33
CA SER A 264 -4.23 18.50 1.83
C SER A 264 -3.13 17.52 2.23
N HIS A 265 -3.50 16.41 2.87
CA HIS A 265 -2.55 15.34 3.19
C HIS A 265 -1.99 14.65 1.93
N ALA A 266 -2.80 14.43 0.90
CA ALA A 266 -2.32 13.87 -0.38
C ALA A 266 -1.37 14.84 -1.10
N LEU A 267 -1.67 16.15 -1.08
CA LEU A 267 -0.84 17.19 -1.67
C LEU A 267 0.55 17.27 -1.04
N GLU A 268 0.68 17.06 0.28
CA GLU A 268 1.99 16.97 0.93
C GLU A 268 2.85 15.86 0.30
N TYR A 269 2.25 14.70 -0.02
CA TYR A 269 2.95 13.58 -0.65
C TYR A 269 3.37 13.89 -2.09
N PHE A 270 2.51 14.52 -2.89
CA PHE A 270 2.88 14.94 -4.24
C PHE A 270 4.04 15.93 -4.19
N LEU A 271 3.95 16.96 -3.35
CA LEU A 271 5.03 17.95 -3.19
C LEU A 271 6.34 17.31 -2.72
N ALA A 272 6.29 16.25 -1.92
CA ALA A 272 7.47 15.50 -1.47
C ALA A 272 8.04 14.55 -2.54
N GLY A 273 7.35 14.34 -3.68
CA GLY A 273 7.83 13.53 -4.79
C GLY A 273 7.04 12.27 -5.08
N ALA A 274 5.90 12.04 -4.41
CA ALA A 274 5.01 10.94 -4.77
C ALA A 274 4.27 11.23 -6.08
N THR A 275 4.10 10.21 -6.93
CA THR A 275 3.31 10.26 -8.17
C THR A 275 1.85 9.87 -7.93
N ALA A 276 1.59 9.04 -6.93
CA ALA A 276 0.26 8.60 -6.51
C ALA A 276 0.21 8.42 -4.98
N VAL A 277 -0.99 8.22 -4.45
CA VAL A 277 -1.21 7.98 -3.02
C VAL A 277 -2.14 6.80 -2.79
N GLN A 278 -1.90 6.02 -1.73
CA GLN A 278 -2.80 4.97 -1.25
C GLN A 278 -3.51 5.44 0.04
N VAL A 279 -4.84 5.34 0.07
CA VAL A 279 -5.68 5.64 1.22
C VAL A 279 -5.91 4.36 2.01
N GLY A 280 -5.48 4.33 3.27
CA GLY A 280 -5.57 3.16 4.15
C GLY A 280 -6.56 3.34 5.30
N SER A 281 -6.11 3.78 6.48
CA SER A 281 -6.94 3.89 7.70
C SER A 281 -8.17 4.76 7.51
N ALA A 282 -8.09 5.83 6.72
CA ALA A 282 -9.24 6.65 6.39
C ALA A 282 -10.34 5.85 5.67
N ASN A 283 -9.96 4.95 4.75
CA ASN A 283 -10.89 4.06 4.05
C ASN A 283 -11.55 3.03 4.99
N LEU A 284 -10.80 2.51 5.98
CA LEU A 284 -11.38 1.62 7.01
C LEU A 284 -12.39 2.33 7.92
N ALA A 285 -12.16 3.61 8.19
CA ALA A 285 -13.09 4.43 8.99
C ALA A 285 -14.34 4.83 8.18
N ASP A 286 -14.14 5.14 6.90
CA ASP A 286 -15.20 5.50 5.96
C ASP A 286 -14.80 5.14 4.52
N LEU A 287 -15.51 4.18 3.95
CA LEU A 287 -15.26 3.64 2.60
C LEU A 287 -15.36 4.70 1.49
N TRP A 288 -16.01 5.85 1.75
CA TRP A 288 -16.09 6.98 0.81
C TRP A 288 -14.88 7.91 0.85
N SER A 289 -13.95 7.72 1.81
CA SER A 289 -12.78 8.61 1.96
C SER A 289 -11.94 8.75 0.70
N PRO A 290 -11.60 7.68 -0.07
CA PRO A 290 -10.82 7.84 -1.29
C PRO A 290 -11.52 8.70 -2.35
N PHE A 291 -12.84 8.56 -2.48
CA PHE A 291 -13.65 9.34 -3.43
C PHE A 291 -13.68 10.82 -3.06
N ARG A 292 -13.89 11.13 -1.76
CA ARG A 292 -13.85 12.52 -1.27
C ARG A 292 -12.47 13.14 -1.50
N ILE A 293 -11.39 12.43 -1.20
CA ILE A 293 -10.02 12.91 -1.44
C ILE A 293 -9.81 13.22 -2.92
N LEU A 294 -10.31 12.37 -3.82
CA LEU A 294 -10.23 12.62 -5.25
C LEU A 294 -11.00 13.88 -5.67
N ASP A 295 -12.20 14.07 -5.14
CA ASP A 295 -13.02 15.26 -5.48
C ASP A 295 -12.42 16.55 -4.89
N GLU A 296 -11.92 16.51 -3.65
CA GLU A 296 -11.21 17.62 -3.04
C GLU A 296 -9.92 17.99 -3.82
N LEU A 297 -9.18 16.99 -4.36
CA LEU A 297 -8.02 17.24 -5.23
C LEU A 297 -8.43 17.95 -6.53
N LYS A 298 -9.54 17.53 -7.17
CA LYS A 298 -10.07 18.21 -8.36
C LYS A 298 -10.40 19.68 -8.07
N VAL A 299 -11.04 19.95 -6.93
CA VAL A 299 -11.36 21.31 -6.48
C VAL A 299 -10.08 22.13 -6.29
N TYR A 300 -9.11 21.60 -5.55
CA TYR A 300 -7.83 22.28 -5.31
C TYR A 300 -7.10 22.63 -6.60
N LEU A 301 -6.96 21.68 -7.54
CA LEU A 301 -6.29 21.92 -8.82
C LEU A 301 -6.97 23.03 -9.62
N GLY A 302 -8.32 23.07 -9.59
CA GLY A 302 -9.12 24.10 -10.26
C GLY A 302 -8.89 25.49 -9.65
N GLU A 303 -8.91 25.60 -8.32
CA GLU A 303 -8.71 26.86 -7.60
C GLU A 303 -7.25 27.36 -7.70
N ALA A 304 -6.29 26.45 -7.65
CA ALA A 304 -4.86 26.78 -7.76
C ALA A 304 -4.39 27.03 -9.22
N GLY A 305 -5.24 26.78 -10.21
CA GLY A 305 -4.89 26.93 -11.63
C GLY A 305 -3.84 25.91 -12.10
N VAL A 306 -3.73 24.77 -11.43
CA VAL A 306 -2.82 23.67 -11.80
C VAL A 306 -3.47 22.84 -12.89
N SER A 307 -2.83 22.72 -14.04
CA SER A 307 -3.37 22.03 -15.22
C SER A 307 -3.20 20.52 -15.17
N ASP A 308 -2.12 20.04 -14.54
CA ASP A 308 -1.75 18.62 -14.41
C ASP A 308 -1.22 18.32 -13.02
N ILE A 309 -1.66 17.19 -12.43
CA ILE A 309 -1.20 16.77 -11.10
C ILE A 309 0.32 16.50 -11.08
N GLY A 310 0.90 16.12 -12.21
CA GLY A 310 2.33 15.92 -12.38
C GLY A 310 3.16 17.16 -12.09
N ASP A 311 2.58 18.37 -12.31
CA ASP A 311 3.25 19.64 -12.00
C ASP A 311 3.52 19.83 -10.50
N LEU A 312 2.84 19.08 -9.64
CA LEU A 312 3.02 19.11 -8.18
C LEU A 312 4.05 18.10 -7.69
N VAL A 313 4.42 17.10 -8.50
CA VAL A 313 5.34 16.05 -8.08
C VAL A 313 6.74 16.60 -7.85
N GLY A 314 7.19 16.55 -6.58
CA GLY A 314 8.50 17.09 -6.18
C GLY A 314 8.61 18.63 -6.20
N ALA A 315 7.48 19.33 -6.29
CA ALA A 315 7.46 20.80 -6.39
C ALA A 315 7.60 21.53 -5.04
N MET A 316 7.98 20.83 -3.98
CA MET A 316 8.24 21.43 -2.68
C MET A 316 9.37 22.49 -2.80
N ARG A 317 9.10 23.69 -2.28
CA ARG A 317 10.11 24.76 -2.20
C ARG A 317 10.91 24.61 -0.91
N THR A 318 12.25 24.55 -1.02
CA THR A 318 13.19 24.48 0.11
C THR A 318 13.93 25.79 0.26
#